data_2581bcf257c59cb4413e88167f7bdb5a
#
_entry.id   2581bcf257c59cb4413e88167f7bdb5a
#
_cell.length_a   1.000
_cell.length_b   1.000
_cell.length_c   1.000
_cell.angle_alpha   90.00
_cell.angle_beta   90.00
_cell.angle_gamma   90.00
#
_symmetry.space_group_name_H-M   'P 1'
#
loop_
_entity.id
_entity.type
_entity.pdbx_description
1 polymer ?
#
loop_
_entity_poly.entity_id
_entity_poly.type
_entity_poly.pdbx_seq_one_letter_code
_entity_poly.pdbx_strand_id
1 'polypeptide(L)'
;MSGPLNIERLMNKHVALSSRADELLELVILSRQCSHIMNQQLVESGLNFNHWQLLFLLSKKVISTPMQIANYLHIEPATVSRHLERLEALKLLKRVYNQPDRRNTAIVLLPAAKSYITRGLEGLVDISNQPR
;
A
#
# COMPACT_ATOMS: atom_id res chain seq x y z
N MET A 1 -18.28 -36.73 -3.55
CA MET A 1 -17.89 -38.05 -3.19
C MET A 1 -16.44 -38.36 -3.59
N SER A 2 -15.75 -38.94 -2.72
CA SER A 2 -14.33 -39.18 -2.90
C SER A 2 -14.05 -40.62 -3.33
N GLY A 3 -13.16 -40.83 -4.29
CA GLY A 3 -12.61 -42.13 -4.58
C GLY A 3 -11.61 -42.58 -3.51
N PRO A 4 -10.86 -43.67 -3.76
CA PRO A 4 -9.85 -44.11 -2.81
C PRO A 4 -8.79 -43.05 -2.55
N LEU A 5 -8.26 -43.06 -1.36
CA LEU A 5 -7.25 -42.09 -0.94
C LEU A 5 -5.97 -42.26 -1.78
N ASN A 6 -5.55 -41.18 -2.44
CA ASN A 6 -4.33 -41.15 -3.23
C ASN A 6 -3.24 -40.42 -2.45
N ILE A 7 -2.32 -41.16 -1.85
CA ILE A 7 -1.25 -40.63 -1.03
C ILE A 7 -0.32 -39.73 -1.84
N GLU A 8 0.03 -40.14 -3.05
CA GLU A 8 0.88 -39.37 -3.93
C GLU A 8 0.29 -37.98 -4.22
N ARG A 9 -1.02 -37.94 -4.53
CA ARG A 9 -1.74 -36.71 -4.78
C ARG A 9 -1.74 -35.80 -3.56
N LEU A 10 -1.96 -36.37 -2.35
CA LEU A 10 -1.94 -35.63 -1.10
C LEU A 10 -0.55 -35.08 -0.81
N MET A 11 0.49 -35.87 -1.05
CA MET A 11 1.88 -35.43 -0.84
C MET A 11 2.25 -34.31 -1.81
N ASN A 12 1.87 -34.44 -3.08
CA ASN A 12 2.11 -33.40 -4.08
C ASN A 12 1.39 -32.09 -3.74
N LYS A 13 0.15 -32.20 -3.25
CA LYS A 13 -0.61 -31.03 -2.79
C LYS A 13 0.07 -30.38 -1.60
N HIS A 14 0.57 -31.15 -0.64
CA HIS A 14 1.28 -30.63 0.52
C HIS A 14 2.56 -29.91 0.12
N VAL A 15 3.36 -30.48 -0.76
CA VAL A 15 4.57 -29.83 -1.29
C VAL A 15 4.24 -28.54 -2.00
N ALA A 16 3.20 -28.53 -2.85
CA ALA A 16 2.77 -27.32 -3.56
C ALA A 16 2.32 -26.22 -2.59
N LEU A 17 1.57 -26.59 -1.53
CA LEU A 17 1.12 -25.63 -0.51
C LEU A 17 2.29 -25.09 0.29
N SER A 18 3.26 -25.93 0.65
CA SER A 18 4.45 -25.49 1.40
C SER A 18 5.29 -24.53 0.57
N SER A 19 5.50 -24.82 -0.72
CA SER A 19 6.24 -23.95 -1.62
C SER A 19 5.56 -22.59 -1.77
N ARG A 20 4.23 -22.59 -1.93
CA ARG A 20 3.45 -21.37 -2.04
C ARG A 20 3.48 -20.57 -0.73
N ALA A 21 3.44 -21.25 0.41
CA ALA A 21 3.53 -20.61 1.71
C ALA A 21 4.89 -19.92 1.88
N ASP A 22 5.98 -20.57 1.46
CA ASP A 22 7.32 -19.99 1.51
C ASP A 22 7.40 -18.73 0.64
N GLU A 23 6.86 -18.76 -0.57
CA GLU A 23 6.80 -17.60 -1.47
C GLU A 23 6.02 -16.44 -0.84
N LEU A 24 4.87 -16.74 -0.25
CA LEU A 24 4.04 -15.72 0.42
C LEU A 24 4.76 -15.13 1.63
N LEU A 25 5.45 -15.96 2.41
CA LEU A 25 6.21 -15.48 3.55
C LEU A 25 7.36 -14.58 3.11
N GLU A 26 8.05 -14.93 2.03
CA GLU A 26 9.11 -14.08 1.48
C GLU A 26 8.56 -12.70 1.10
N LEU A 27 7.38 -12.65 0.45
CA LEU A 27 6.72 -11.39 0.12
C LEU A 27 6.40 -10.57 1.36
N VAL A 28 5.90 -11.21 2.41
CA VAL A 28 5.59 -10.52 3.67
C VAL A 28 6.85 -9.95 4.30
N ILE A 29 7.94 -10.73 4.34
CA ILE A 29 9.22 -10.29 4.91
C ILE A 29 9.79 -9.13 4.08
N LEU A 30 9.79 -9.25 2.75
CA LEU A 30 10.26 -8.20 1.86
C LEU A 30 9.45 -6.91 2.05
N SER A 31 8.14 -7.03 2.17
CA SER A 31 7.25 -5.90 2.43
C SER A 31 7.62 -5.17 3.73
N ARG A 32 7.90 -5.91 4.80
CA ARG A 32 8.32 -5.33 6.08
C ARG A 32 9.67 -4.62 5.97
N GLN A 33 10.62 -5.22 5.24
CA GLN A 33 11.93 -4.62 5.01
C GLN A 33 11.80 -3.32 4.21
N CYS A 34 11.01 -3.32 3.15
CA CYS A 34 10.72 -2.13 2.36
C CYS A 34 10.10 -1.04 3.21
N SER A 35 9.10 -1.39 4.01
CA SER A 35 8.43 -0.45 4.90
C SER A 35 9.42 0.18 5.88
N HIS A 36 10.29 -0.62 6.47
CA HIS A 36 11.30 -0.12 7.42
C HIS A 36 12.26 0.87 6.75
N ILE A 37 12.81 0.51 5.60
CA ILE A 37 13.76 1.38 4.87
C ILE A 37 13.07 2.66 4.41
N MET A 38 11.87 2.54 3.86
CA MET A 38 11.11 3.71 3.40
C MET A 38 10.75 4.65 4.54
N ASN A 39 10.38 4.10 5.69
CA ASN A 39 10.08 4.92 6.86
C ASN A 39 11.31 5.71 7.31
N GLN A 40 12.51 5.12 7.26
CA GLN A 40 13.75 5.82 7.57
C GLN A 40 14.03 6.95 6.58
N GLN A 41 13.80 6.73 5.31
CA GLN A 41 14.03 7.74 4.27
C GLN A 41 13.03 8.89 4.33
N LEU A 42 11.82 8.62 4.79
CA LEU A 42 10.74 9.61 4.83
C LEU A 42 10.63 10.35 6.16
N VAL A 43 11.39 9.96 7.19
CA VAL A 43 11.23 10.46 8.55
C VAL A 43 11.32 11.99 8.64
N GLU A 44 12.24 12.60 7.91
CA GLU A 44 12.43 14.07 7.93
C GLU A 44 11.25 14.81 7.29
N SER A 45 10.52 14.16 6.38
CA SER A 45 9.35 14.77 5.75
C SER A 45 8.12 14.77 6.65
N GLY A 46 8.15 14.03 7.75
CA GLY A 46 6.99 13.85 8.61
C GLY A 46 6.00 12.81 8.09
N LEU A 47 6.40 12.06 7.07
CA LEU A 47 5.61 10.99 6.45
C LEU A 47 6.18 9.63 6.78
N ASN A 48 5.32 8.61 6.70
CA ASN A 48 5.75 7.22 6.72
C ASN A 48 5.39 6.56 5.39
N PHE A 49 5.76 5.29 5.24
CA PHE A 49 5.51 4.56 4.01
C PHE A 49 4.02 4.43 3.70
N ASN A 50 3.16 4.33 4.72
CA ASN A 50 1.71 4.28 4.52
C ASN A 50 1.18 5.57 3.88
N HIS A 51 1.65 6.72 4.35
CA HIS A 51 1.30 8.00 3.75
C HIS A 51 1.77 8.10 2.30
N TRP A 52 3.00 7.68 2.05
CA TRP A 52 3.57 7.73 0.72
C TRP A 52 2.80 6.84 -0.27
N GLN A 53 2.38 5.65 0.17
CA GLN A 53 1.59 4.75 -0.67
C GLN A 53 0.30 5.41 -1.15
N LEU A 54 -0.38 6.16 -0.27
CA LEU A 54 -1.59 6.87 -0.64
C LEU A 54 -1.31 7.93 -1.70
N LEU A 55 -0.26 8.72 -1.52
CA LEU A 55 0.13 9.72 -2.50
C LEU A 55 0.44 9.09 -3.86
N PHE A 56 1.18 7.99 -3.86
CA PHE A 56 1.57 7.30 -5.08
C PHE A 56 0.35 6.74 -5.81
N LEU A 57 -0.55 6.06 -5.10
CA LEU A 57 -1.76 5.49 -5.70
C LEU A 57 -2.69 6.56 -6.25
N LEU A 58 -2.81 7.68 -5.54
CA LEU A 58 -3.59 8.82 -6.02
C LEU A 58 -2.98 9.42 -7.30
N SER A 59 -1.65 9.48 -7.37
CA SER A 59 -0.96 10.00 -8.56
C SER A 59 -1.15 9.12 -9.78
N LYS A 60 -1.32 7.83 -9.58
CA LYS A 60 -1.59 6.86 -10.66
C LYS A 60 -3.06 6.79 -11.05
N LYS A 61 -3.93 7.51 -10.35
CA LYS A 61 -5.37 7.53 -10.59
C LYS A 61 -6.03 6.15 -10.45
N VAL A 62 -5.41 5.25 -9.68
CA VAL A 62 -5.97 3.93 -9.39
C VAL A 62 -7.14 4.07 -8.41
N ILE A 63 -7.03 5.03 -7.50
CA ILE A 63 -8.03 5.34 -6.48
C ILE A 63 -8.26 6.85 -6.43
N SER A 64 -9.46 7.25 -6.04
CA SER A 64 -9.81 8.68 -5.94
C SER A 64 -10.68 9.00 -4.73
N THR A 65 -11.20 7.98 -4.02
CA THR A 65 -12.06 8.18 -2.85
C THR A 65 -11.54 7.45 -1.64
N PRO A 66 -11.89 7.90 -0.41
CA PRO A 66 -11.45 7.21 0.80
C PRO A 66 -11.88 5.74 0.86
N MET A 67 -13.08 5.43 0.39
CA MET A 67 -13.58 4.05 0.39
C MET A 67 -12.77 3.17 -0.56
N GLN A 68 -12.40 3.68 -1.72
CA GLN A 68 -11.55 2.94 -2.66
C GLN A 68 -10.18 2.64 -2.05
N ILE A 69 -9.61 3.60 -1.30
CA ILE A 69 -8.35 3.40 -0.60
C ILE A 69 -8.47 2.27 0.42
N ALA A 70 -9.50 2.33 1.27
CA ALA A 70 -9.73 1.33 2.31
C ALA A 70 -9.85 -0.08 1.70
N ASN A 71 -10.64 -0.20 0.63
CA ASN A 71 -10.87 -1.48 -0.03
C ASN A 71 -9.62 -1.98 -0.75
N TYR A 72 -8.90 -1.12 -1.43
CA TYR A 72 -7.72 -1.49 -2.20
C TYR A 72 -6.57 -1.95 -1.29
N LEU A 73 -6.32 -1.23 -0.21
CA LEU A 73 -5.22 -1.50 0.71
C LEU A 73 -5.60 -2.42 1.86
N HIS A 74 -6.87 -2.81 1.98
CA HIS A 74 -7.38 -3.63 3.10
C HIS A 74 -7.05 -3.01 4.45
N ILE A 75 -7.30 -1.72 4.60
CA ILE A 75 -7.12 -1.01 5.87
C ILE A 75 -8.44 -0.40 6.33
N GLU A 76 -8.53 -0.17 7.63
CA GLU A 76 -9.74 0.35 8.24
C GLU A 76 -10.06 1.77 7.75
N PRO A 77 -11.33 2.09 7.47
CA PRO A 77 -11.71 3.45 7.04
C PRO A 77 -11.25 4.55 8.00
N ALA A 78 -11.26 4.29 9.30
CA ALA A 78 -10.78 5.26 10.29
C ALA A 78 -9.28 5.55 10.13
N THR A 79 -8.49 4.53 9.78
CA THR A 79 -7.06 4.68 9.52
C THR A 79 -6.83 5.50 8.25
N VAL A 80 -7.60 5.22 7.19
CA VAL A 80 -7.55 6.01 5.96
C VAL A 80 -7.85 7.48 6.26
N SER A 81 -8.88 7.73 7.04
CA SER A 81 -9.27 9.10 7.42
C SER A 81 -8.13 9.83 8.13
N ARG A 82 -7.46 9.17 9.07
CA ARG A 82 -6.32 9.77 9.78
C ARG A 82 -5.15 10.07 8.85
N HIS A 83 -4.85 9.16 7.92
CA HIS A 83 -3.78 9.40 6.95
C HIS A 83 -4.12 10.57 6.03
N LEU A 84 -5.35 10.65 5.56
CA LEU A 84 -5.79 11.76 4.72
C LEU A 84 -5.75 13.09 5.47
N GLU A 85 -6.16 13.12 6.73
CA GLU A 85 -6.07 14.32 7.57
C GLU A 85 -4.62 14.80 7.68
N ARG A 86 -3.69 13.86 7.90
CA ARG A 86 -2.27 14.21 7.99
C ARG A 86 -1.74 14.80 6.69
N LEU A 87 -2.06 14.16 5.56
CA LEU A 87 -1.61 14.63 4.26
C LEU A 87 -2.25 15.97 3.89
N GLU A 88 -3.50 16.18 4.26
CA GLU A 88 -4.18 17.44 4.04
C GLU A 88 -3.56 18.55 4.90
N ALA A 89 -3.23 18.26 6.16
CA ALA A 89 -2.57 19.21 7.04
C ALA A 89 -1.20 19.64 6.50
N LEU A 90 -0.49 18.75 5.82
CA LEU A 90 0.78 19.05 5.16
C LEU A 90 0.61 19.71 3.79
N LYS A 91 -0.63 19.95 3.37
CA LYS A 91 -0.97 20.57 2.08
C LYS A 91 -0.49 19.79 0.87
N LEU A 92 -0.50 18.46 0.99
CA LEU A 92 -0.14 17.55 -0.10
C LEU A 92 -1.34 17.09 -0.90
N LEU A 93 -2.52 17.16 -0.31
CA LEU A 93 -3.78 16.87 -0.98
C LEU A 93 -4.89 17.73 -0.37
N LYS A 94 -6.03 17.75 -1.04
CA LYS A 94 -7.26 18.33 -0.50
C LYS A 94 -8.42 17.40 -0.77
N ARG A 95 -9.40 17.42 0.12
CA ARG A 95 -10.65 16.67 -0.05
C ARG A 95 -11.71 17.62 -0.60
N VAL A 96 -12.40 17.17 -1.65
CA VAL A 96 -13.48 17.93 -2.28
C VAL A 96 -14.76 17.17 -2.03
N TYR A 97 -15.68 17.80 -1.30
CA TYR A 97 -16.96 17.20 -0.97
C TYR A 97 -17.96 17.50 -2.08
N ASN A 98 -18.57 16.43 -2.62
CA ASN A 98 -19.63 16.61 -3.62
C ASN A 98 -20.96 16.87 -2.89
N GLN A 99 -21.54 18.03 -3.13
CA GLN A 99 -22.86 18.38 -2.64
C GLN A 99 -23.91 17.68 -3.51
N PRO A 100 -25.00 17.15 -2.94
CA PRO A 100 -25.34 17.14 -1.51
C PRO A 100 -24.80 15.94 -0.73
N ASP A 101 -24.14 15.00 -1.38
CA ASP A 101 -23.72 13.74 -0.76
C ASP A 101 -22.25 13.78 -0.35
N ARG A 102 -22.01 13.94 0.97
CA ARG A 102 -20.66 13.96 1.54
C ARG A 102 -19.95 12.60 1.48
N ARG A 103 -20.66 11.53 1.14
CA ARG A 103 -20.04 10.20 1.00
C ARG A 103 -19.16 10.10 -0.26
N ASN A 104 -19.41 10.96 -1.22
CA ASN A 104 -18.63 11.03 -2.45
C ASN A 104 -17.56 12.11 -2.35
N THR A 105 -16.66 11.95 -1.38
CA THR A 105 -15.51 12.84 -1.24
C THR A 105 -14.46 12.47 -2.27
N ALA A 106 -14.11 13.41 -3.13
CA ALA A 106 -12.99 13.24 -4.05
C ALA A 106 -11.70 13.75 -3.40
N ILE A 107 -10.60 13.09 -3.70
CA ILE A 107 -9.28 13.47 -3.21
C ILE A 107 -8.46 13.99 -4.38
N VAL A 108 -7.91 15.19 -4.23
CA VAL A 108 -7.11 15.85 -5.26
C VAL A 108 -5.72 16.11 -4.73
N LEU A 109 -4.71 15.61 -5.45
CA LEU A 109 -3.32 15.90 -5.09
C LEU A 109 -2.98 17.35 -5.38
N LEU A 110 -2.23 17.95 -4.47
CA LEU A 110 -1.70 19.28 -4.66
C LEU A 110 -0.28 19.21 -5.24
N PRO A 111 0.20 20.26 -5.92
CA PRO A 111 1.51 20.24 -6.59
C PRO A 111 2.68 19.86 -5.67
N ALA A 112 2.61 20.21 -4.39
CA ALA A 112 3.66 19.90 -3.42
C ALA A 112 3.87 18.40 -3.22
N ALA A 113 2.87 17.56 -3.52
CA ALA A 113 2.98 16.11 -3.36
C ALA A 113 4.00 15.49 -4.32
N LYS A 114 4.24 16.09 -5.47
CA LYS A 114 5.10 15.54 -6.53
C LYS A 114 6.52 15.24 -6.03
N SER A 115 7.13 16.14 -5.29
CA SER A 115 8.49 15.95 -4.79
C SER A 115 8.58 14.79 -3.79
N TYR A 116 7.56 14.63 -2.95
CA TYR A 116 7.49 13.51 -1.99
C TYR A 116 7.33 12.18 -2.70
N ILE A 117 6.50 12.15 -3.74
CA ILE A 117 6.28 10.93 -4.53
C ILE A 117 7.59 10.53 -5.22
N THR A 118 8.28 11.47 -5.85
CA THR A 118 9.55 11.22 -6.53
C THR A 118 10.62 10.70 -5.58
N ARG A 119 10.74 11.30 -4.40
CA ARG A 119 11.69 10.86 -3.37
C ARG A 119 11.44 9.42 -2.94
N GLY A 120 10.17 9.06 -2.74
CA GLY A 120 9.81 7.69 -2.38
C GLY A 120 10.11 6.70 -3.50
N LEU A 121 9.86 7.08 -4.75
CA LEU A 121 10.21 6.23 -5.90
C LEU A 121 11.71 5.95 -5.98
N GLU A 122 12.52 6.98 -5.78
CA GLU A 122 13.98 6.84 -5.74
C GLU A 122 14.40 5.87 -4.65
N GLY A 123 13.79 5.98 -3.47
CA GLY A 123 14.05 5.06 -2.36
C GLY A 123 13.70 3.61 -2.69
N LEU A 124 12.56 3.37 -3.34
CA LEU A 124 12.16 2.02 -3.76
C LEU A 124 13.10 1.44 -4.82
N VAL A 125 13.56 2.27 -5.76
CA VAL A 125 14.53 1.84 -6.78
C VAL A 125 15.83 1.44 -6.11
N ASP A 126 16.32 2.20 -5.14
CA ASP A 126 17.53 1.89 -4.40
C ASP A 126 17.41 0.55 -3.66
N ILE A 127 16.25 0.28 -3.05
CA ILE A 127 15.98 -0.99 -2.37
C ILE A 127 16.04 -2.15 -3.38
N SER A 128 15.42 -1.98 -4.55
CA SER A 128 15.37 -3.04 -5.56
C SER A 128 16.74 -3.36 -6.14
N ASN A 129 17.68 -2.43 -6.10
CA ASN A 129 19.04 -2.60 -6.61
C ASN A 129 20.01 -3.16 -5.57
N GLN A 130 19.59 -3.34 -4.31
CA GLN A 130 20.44 -3.91 -3.28
C GLN A 130 20.60 -5.41 -3.50
N PRO A 131 21.80 -5.97 -3.31
CA PRO A 131 21.99 -7.41 -3.40
C PRO A 131 21.22 -8.11 -2.26
N ARG A 132 20.61 -9.22 -2.61
CA ARG A 132 19.91 -10.07 -1.65
C ARG A 132 20.88 -10.94 -0.85
#